data_961af9b7d712d2e4bec5f4b94b315569
#
_entry.id   961af9b7d712d2e4bec5f4b94b315569
#
_cell.length_a   1.000
_cell.length_b   1.000
_cell.length_c   1.000
_cell.angle_alpha   90.00
_cell.angle_beta   90.00
_cell.angle_gamma   90.00
#
_symmetry.space_group_name_H-M   'P 1'
#
loop_
_entity.id
_entity.type
_entity.pdbx_description
1 polymer ?
#
loop_
_entity_poly.entity_id
_entity_poly.type
_entity_poly.pdbx_seq_one_letter_code
_entity_poly.pdbx_strand_id
1 'polypeptide(L)'
;MNCDDYFNQIAKPGKCEVCGAEEPVVVLASSFGPCSCAYCKECYDFNLEPYDLCVSTVWSCGWDNMSERAKNIVEKSLIKIGKTFDEMVEDAKKMDQDYLDWCNRTIENDRIED
;
A
#
# COMPACT_ATOMS: atom_id res chain seq x y z
N MET A 1 21.01 -9.03 -18.75
CA MET A 1 20.14 -9.74 -17.80
C MET A 1 18.78 -9.05 -17.78
N ASN A 2 17.72 -9.79 -17.98
CA ASN A 2 16.38 -9.20 -17.95
C ASN A 2 15.76 -9.28 -16.56
N CYS A 3 14.60 -8.63 -16.36
CA CYS A 3 13.94 -8.59 -15.06
C CYS A 3 13.53 -9.98 -14.55
N ASP A 4 13.22 -10.89 -15.45
CA ASP A 4 12.84 -12.26 -15.07
C ASP A 4 13.99 -13.01 -14.42
N ASP A 5 15.20 -12.85 -14.95
CA ASP A 5 16.38 -13.48 -14.37
C ASP A 5 16.68 -12.93 -12.98
N TYR A 6 16.55 -11.62 -12.81
CA TYR A 6 16.76 -10.99 -11.51
C TYR A 6 15.76 -11.50 -10.49
N PHE A 7 14.48 -11.55 -10.85
CA PHE A 7 13.45 -12.08 -9.98
C PHE A 7 13.76 -13.51 -9.56
N ASN A 8 14.07 -14.38 -10.53
CA ASN A 8 14.33 -15.78 -10.26
C ASN A 8 15.53 -16.00 -9.35
N GLN A 9 16.52 -15.10 -9.40
CA GLN A 9 17.72 -15.22 -8.57
C GLN A 9 17.44 -14.91 -7.11
N ILE A 10 16.52 -13.99 -6.81
CA ILE A 10 16.30 -13.51 -5.44
C ILE A 10 14.97 -13.96 -4.85
N ALA A 11 14.07 -14.54 -5.64
CA ALA A 11 12.75 -14.95 -5.17
C ALA A 11 12.86 -16.10 -4.16
N LYS A 12 12.03 -16.03 -3.12
CA LYS A 12 11.96 -17.06 -2.07
C LYS A 12 10.50 -17.44 -1.85
N PRO A 13 10.22 -18.66 -1.37
CA PRO A 13 8.86 -19.05 -1.05
C PRO A 13 8.25 -18.08 -0.05
N GLY A 14 7.01 -17.67 -0.30
CA GLY A 14 6.33 -16.75 0.59
C GLY A 14 4.94 -16.40 0.08
N LYS A 15 4.39 -15.34 0.63
CA LYS A 15 3.06 -14.86 0.26
C LYS A 15 3.16 -13.41 -0.23
N CYS A 16 2.55 -13.14 -1.38
CA CYS A 16 2.52 -11.79 -1.94
C CYS A 16 1.64 -10.88 -1.07
N GLU A 17 2.17 -9.73 -0.67
CA GLU A 17 1.42 -8.77 0.14
C GLU A 17 0.43 -7.96 -0.67
N VAL A 18 0.52 -7.97 -2.00
CA VAL A 18 -0.43 -7.28 -2.87
C VAL A 18 -1.66 -8.14 -3.12
N CYS A 19 -1.47 -9.33 -3.70
CA CYS A 19 -2.59 -10.17 -4.12
C CYS A 19 -2.85 -11.37 -3.22
N GLY A 20 -1.98 -11.65 -2.26
CA GLY A 20 -2.14 -12.77 -1.34
C GLY A 20 -1.78 -14.13 -1.90
N ALA A 21 -1.22 -14.20 -3.11
CA ALA A 21 -0.85 -15.48 -3.72
C ALA A 21 0.31 -16.14 -2.96
N GLU A 22 0.19 -17.46 -2.76
CA GLU A 22 1.26 -18.25 -2.15
C GLU A 22 2.16 -18.78 -3.25
N GLU A 23 3.17 -17.99 -3.62
CA GLU A 23 4.11 -18.32 -4.67
C GLU A 23 5.42 -17.60 -4.38
N PRO A 24 6.52 -17.91 -5.10
CA PRO A 24 7.79 -17.23 -4.85
C PRO A 24 7.66 -15.72 -4.93
N VAL A 25 8.25 -15.03 -3.96
CA VAL A 25 8.17 -13.56 -3.83
C VAL A 25 9.56 -12.95 -3.67
N VAL A 26 9.68 -11.67 -4.01
CA VAL A 26 10.85 -10.86 -3.69
C VAL A 26 10.43 -9.80 -2.67
N VAL A 27 11.34 -9.45 -1.77
CA VAL A 27 11.10 -8.42 -0.76
C VAL A 27 11.85 -7.18 -1.18
N LEU A 28 11.11 -6.12 -1.48
CA LEU A 28 11.67 -4.86 -1.98
C LEU A 28 11.03 -3.68 -1.26
N ALA A 29 11.73 -2.55 -1.29
CA ALA A 29 11.19 -1.31 -0.73
C ALA A 29 9.95 -0.87 -1.52
N SER A 30 8.90 -0.51 -0.80
CA SER A 30 7.67 -0.02 -1.42
C SER A 30 7.86 1.39 -1.97
N SER A 31 7.18 1.69 -3.08
CA SER A 31 7.11 3.05 -3.61
C SER A 31 6.21 3.95 -2.76
N PHE A 32 5.36 3.38 -1.92
CA PHE A 32 4.34 4.09 -1.16
C PHE A 32 4.62 4.17 0.34
N GLY A 33 5.82 3.87 0.77
CA GLY A 33 6.13 3.98 2.18
C GLY A 33 7.56 3.58 2.50
N PRO A 34 8.01 3.83 3.73
CA PRO A 34 9.37 3.49 4.17
C PRO A 34 9.49 2.04 4.63
N CYS A 35 8.75 1.14 4.03
CA CYS A 35 8.74 -0.27 4.42
C CYS A 35 9.03 -1.15 3.21
N SER A 36 9.40 -2.40 3.49
CA SER A 36 9.62 -3.40 2.46
C SER A 36 8.42 -4.34 2.40
N CYS A 37 8.05 -4.75 1.19
CA CYS A 37 6.92 -5.63 0.96
C CYS A 37 7.33 -6.80 0.10
N ALA A 38 6.59 -7.90 0.21
CA ALA A 38 6.81 -9.10 -0.61
C ALA A 38 5.92 -9.04 -1.85
N TYR A 39 6.51 -9.25 -3.02
CA TYR A 39 5.82 -9.15 -4.31
C TYR A 39 6.01 -10.44 -5.10
N CYS A 40 4.92 -11.03 -5.60
CA CYS A 40 5.01 -12.14 -6.53
C CYS A 40 5.46 -11.62 -7.91
N LYS A 41 5.76 -12.55 -8.83
CA LYS A 41 6.29 -12.19 -10.16
C LYS A 41 5.40 -11.21 -10.90
N GLU A 42 4.09 -11.45 -10.89
CA GLU A 42 3.14 -10.58 -11.58
C GLU A 42 3.09 -9.19 -10.96
N CYS A 43 2.98 -9.10 -9.63
CA CYS A 43 2.95 -7.81 -8.94
C CYS A 43 4.26 -7.06 -9.08
N TYR A 44 5.38 -7.79 -9.10
CA TYR A 44 6.70 -7.21 -9.35
C TYR A 44 6.78 -6.61 -10.77
N ASP A 45 6.33 -7.37 -11.77
CA ASP A 45 6.41 -6.94 -13.17
C ASP A 45 5.56 -5.69 -13.44
N PHE A 46 4.40 -5.57 -12.79
CA PHE A 46 3.48 -4.46 -12.98
C PHE A 46 3.64 -3.35 -11.95
N ASN A 47 4.60 -3.48 -11.04
CA ASN A 47 4.88 -2.49 -9.98
C ASN A 47 3.66 -2.19 -9.12
N LEU A 48 2.90 -3.22 -8.76
CA LEU A 48 1.71 -3.07 -7.91
C LEU A 48 2.12 -2.90 -6.45
N GLU A 49 1.24 -2.27 -5.66
CA GLU A 49 1.48 -2.01 -4.25
C GLU A 49 0.36 -2.60 -3.38
N PRO A 50 0.65 -2.98 -2.13
CA PRO A 50 -0.38 -3.47 -1.22
C PRO A 50 -1.50 -2.46 -1.00
N TYR A 51 -2.72 -2.97 -0.83
CA TYR A 51 -3.91 -2.13 -0.67
C TYR A 51 -3.76 -1.13 0.49
N ASP A 52 -3.25 -1.59 1.63
CA ASP A 52 -3.09 -0.72 2.80
C ASP A 52 -2.19 0.47 2.51
N LEU A 53 -1.13 0.26 1.73
CA LEU A 53 -0.23 1.33 1.33
C LEU A 53 -0.86 2.28 0.31
N CYS A 54 -1.71 1.75 -0.59
CA CYS A 54 -2.48 2.59 -1.49
C CYS A 54 -3.42 3.51 -0.72
N VAL A 55 -4.15 2.96 0.26
CA VAL A 55 -5.05 3.73 1.11
C VAL A 55 -4.29 4.80 1.89
N SER A 56 -3.18 4.42 2.51
CA SER A 56 -2.36 5.35 3.30
C SER A 56 -1.82 6.50 2.46
N THR A 57 -1.37 6.19 1.25
CA THR A 57 -0.81 7.21 0.35
C THR A 57 -1.90 8.17 -0.13
N VAL A 58 -3.08 7.66 -0.49
CA VAL A 58 -4.19 8.51 -0.89
C VAL A 58 -4.64 9.39 0.28
N TRP A 59 -4.69 8.83 1.49
CA TRP A 59 -5.04 9.59 2.68
C TRP A 59 -4.03 10.70 2.99
N SER A 60 -2.74 10.40 2.94
CA SER A 60 -1.70 11.35 3.35
C SER A 60 -1.39 12.41 2.30
N CYS A 61 -1.39 12.03 1.02
CA CYS A 61 -1.04 12.94 -0.08
C CYS A 61 -2.24 13.62 -0.71
N GLY A 62 -3.38 12.92 -0.73
CA GLY A 62 -4.55 13.35 -1.50
C GLY A 62 -4.45 12.91 -2.95
N TRP A 63 -5.55 12.34 -3.48
CA TRP A 63 -5.55 11.80 -4.84
C TRP A 63 -5.10 12.83 -5.89
N ASP A 64 -5.64 14.06 -5.79
CA ASP A 64 -5.35 15.09 -6.79
C ASP A 64 -3.90 15.57 -6.75
N ASN A 65 -3.22 15.36 -5.63
CA ASN A 65 -1.82 15.76 -5.47
C ASN A 65 -0.82 14.68 -5.89
N MET A 66 -1.31 13.47 -6.18
CA MET A 66 -0.45 12.37 -6.55
C MET A 66 -0.01 12.49 -8.01
N SER A 67 1.19 11.99 -8.32
CA SER A 67 1.68 11.96 -9.69
C SER A 67 0.88 10.97 -10.53
N GLU A 68 0.93 11.12 -11.86
CA GLU A 68 0.26 10.18 -12.76
C GLU A 68 0.77 8.76 -12.57
N ARG A 69 2.06 8.60 -12.33
CA ARG A 69 2.66 7.28 -12.06
C ARG A 69 2.05 6.65 -10.81
N ALA A 70 1.95 7.44 -9.74
CA ALA A 70 1.38 6.94 -8.47
C ALA A 70 -0.10 6.58 -8.64
N LYS A 71 -0.88 7.41 -9.34
CA LYS A 71 -2.27 7.11 -9.62
C LYS A 71 -2.43 5.82 -10.41
N ASN A 72 -1.59 5.60 -11.43
CA ASN A 72 -1.61 4.39 -12.24
C ASN A 72 -1.31 3.15 -11.39
N ILE A 73 -0.34 3.25 -10.48
CA ILE A 73 -0.01 2.14 -9.58
C ILE A 73 -1.21 1.79 -8.71
N VAL A 74 -1.87 2.80 -8.13
CA VAL A 74 -3.07 2.58 -7.31
C VAL A 74 -4.18 1.91 -8.12
N GLU A 75 -4.49 2.45 -9.30
CA GLU A 75 -5.57 1.92 -10.13
C GLU A 75 -5.33 0.47 -10.53
N LYS A 76 -4.12 0.14 -10.97
CA LYS A 76 -3.76 -1.22 -11.36
C LYS A 76 -3.79 -2.17 -10.15
N SER A 77 -3.35 -1.69 -9.00
CA SER A 77 -3.36 -2.49 -7.76
C SER A 77 -4.79 -2.81 -7.34
N LEU A 78 -5.69 -1.83 -7.42
CA LEU A 78 -7.11 -2.05 -7.11
C LEU A 78 -7.73 -3.10 -8.03
N ILE A 79 -7.44 -3.02 -9.32
CA ILE A 79 -7.94 -4.01 -10.29
C ILE A 79 -7.44 -5.40 -9.93
N LYS A 80 -6.17 -5.53 -9.59
CA LYS A 80 -5.55 -6.82 -9.27
C LYS A 80 -6.22 -7.49 -8.08
N ILE A 81 -6.57 -6.72 -7.04
CA ILE A 81 -7.12 -7.27 -5.81
C ILE A 81 -8.65 -7.24 -5.78
N GLY A 82 -9.31 -6.71 -6.81
CA GLY A 82 -10.76 -6.69 -6.91
C GLY A 82 -11.44 -5.63 -6.05
N LYS A 83 -10.74 -4.53 -5.76
CA LYS A 83 -11.31 -3.40 -5.01
C LYS A 83 -11.70 -2.28 -5.98
N THR A 84 -12.72 -1.51 -5.60
CA THR A 84 -13.13 -0.34 -6.36
C THR A 84 -12.46 0.92 -5.80
N PHE A 85 -12.42 1.96 -6.63
CA PHE A 85 -11.93 3.27 -6.19
C PHE A 85 -12.76 3.82 -5.03
N ASP A 86 -14.09 3.65 -5.11
CA ASP A 86 -14.99 4.12 -4.04
C ASP A 86 -14.71 3.43 -2.72
N GLU A 87 -14.46 2.12 -2.73
CA GLU A 87 -14.08 1.39 -1.52
C GLU A 87 -12.79 1.94 -0.92
N MET A 88 -11.80 2.24 -1.76
CA MET A 88 -10.53 2.80 -1.31
C MET A 88 -10.74 4.19 -0.68
N VAL A 89 -11.56 5.03 -1.29
CA VAL A 89 -11.86 6.36 -0.75
C VAL A 89 -12.54 6.25 0.60
N GLU A 90 -13.48 5.32 0.76
CA GLU A 90 -14.14 5.09 2.04
C GLU A 90 -13.15 4.63 3.12
N ASP A 91 -12.24 3.74 2.77
CA ASP A 91 -11.22 3.28 3.72
C ASP A 91 -10.26 4.40 4.10
N ALA A 92 -9.92 5.28 3.16
CA ALA A 92 -9.11 6.46 3.45
C ALA A 92 -9.81 7.41 4.41
N LYS A 93 -11.12 7.58 4.25
CA LYS A 93 -11.92 8.40 5.19
C LYS A 93 -11.94 7.81 6.59
N LYS A 94 -11.98 6.48 6.70
CA LYS A 94 -11.90 5.80 7.99
C LYS A 94 -10.56 6.06 8.68
N MET A 95 -9.47 6.06 7.93
CA MET A 95 -8.15 6.40 8.46
C MET A 95 -8.13 7.82 9.01
N ASP A 96 -8.75 8.75 8.31
CA ASP A 96 -8.84 10.14 8.74
C ASP A 96 -9.60 10.25 10.06
N GLN A 97 -10.73 9.54 10.19
CA GLN A 97 -11.52 9.54 11.42
C GLN A 97 -10.73 8.91 12.58
N ASP A 98 -10.05 7.80 12.33
CA ASP A 98 -9.24 7.13 13.34
C ASP A 98 -8.11 8.05 13.83
N TYR A 99 -7.48 8.79 12.92
CA TYR A 99 -6.43 9.73 13.28
C TYR A 99 -6.99 10.87 14.15
N LEU A 100 -8.15 11.42 13.80
CA LEU A 100 -8.78 12.47 14.59
C LEU A 100 -9.15 11.97 15.99
N ASP A 101 -9.68 10.76 16.08
CA ASP A 101 -10.01 10.16 17.37
C ASP A 101 -8.78 9.97 18.24
N TRP A 102 -7.67 9.55 17.64
CA TRP A 102 -6.40 9.40 18.35
C TRP A 102 -5.91 10.75 18.87
N CYS A 103 -5.95 11.80 18.04
CA CYS A 103 -5.55 13.15 18.43
C CYS A 103 -6.40 13.67 19.58
N ASN A 104 -7.72 13.48 19.52
CA ASN A 104 -8.64 13.93 20.56
C ASN A 104 -8.36 13.22 21.89
N ARG A 105 -8.10 11.92 21.86
CA ARG A 105 -7.79 11.16 23.07
C ARG A 105 -6.47 11.62 23.68
N THR A 106 -5.47 11.93 22.86
CA THR A 106 -4.19 12.43 23.35
C THR A 106 -4.34 13.78 24.02
N ILE A 107 -5.14 14.68 23.43
CA ILE A 107 -5.41 16.01 24.01
C ILE A 107 -6.14 15.87 25.35
N GLU A 108 -7.12 15.00 25.45
CA GLU A 108 -7.86 14.77 26.68
C GLU A 108 -6.95 14.22 27.79
N ASN A 109 -6.05 13.31 27.45
CA ASN A 109 -5.08 12.76 28.40
C ASN A 109 -4.15 13.84 28.93
N ASP A 110 -3.68 14.75 28.06
CA ASP A 110 -2.83 15.87 28.47
C ASP A 110 -3.56 16.80 29.44
N ARG A 111 -4.86 17.03 29.22
CA ARG A 111 -5.67 17.85 30.12
C ARG A 111 -5.83 17.22 31.50
N ILE A 112 -5.93 15.89 31.54
CA ILE A 112 -6.09 15.17 32.80
C ILE A 112 -4.81 15.26 33.64
N GLU A 113 -3.66 15.29 33.00
CA GLU A 113 -2.36 15.39 33.68
C GLU A 113 -2.10 16.78 34.28
N ASP A 114 -2.78 17.77 33.81
CA ASP A 114 -2.70 19.12 34.36
C ASP A 114 -3.43 19.23 35.70
#